data_71e93c5a39f84528f21edf67dcaa882e
#
_entry.id   71e93c5a39f84528f21edf67dcaa882e
#
_cell.length_a   1.000
_cell.length_b   1.000
_cell.length_c   1.000
_cell.angle_alpha   90.00
_cell.angle_beta   90.00
_cell.angle_gamma   90.00
#
_symmetry.space_group_name_H-M   'P 1'
#
loop_
_entity.id
_entity.type
_entity.pdbx_description
1 polymer ?
#
loop_
_entity_poly.entity_id
_entity_poly.type
_entity_poly.pdbx_seq_one_letter_code
_entity_poly.pdbx_strand_id
1 'polypeptide(L)'
;FVTTPSYLENLYLREGKDADIFETGNIMLLDQSNMTRIHVDKYLEEYSIIPHQVLEVTTMDLLIEFAKIGLGVACVIRELVQKELDNGTLVEVPLKNAIHRRTIGFAYHSNNQAMALKTFLEFLY
;
A
#
# COMPACT_ATOMS: atom_id res chain seq x y z
N PHE A 1 1.56 3.80 0.45
CA PHE A 1 1.63 3.96 -1.01
C PHE A 1 3.08 4.20 -1.42
N VAL A 2 3.55 3.41 -2.38
CA VAL A 2 4.93 3.49 -2.88
C VAL A 2 4.94 3.52 -4.41
N THR A 3 6.00 4.11 -4.96
CA THR A 3 6.25 4.13 -6.40
C THR A 3 7.74 4.30 -6.65
N THR A 4 8.17 4.26 -7.91
CA THR A 4 9.55 4.58 -8.24
C THR A 4 9.77 6.10 -8.17
N PRO A 5 11.00 6.54 -7.85
CA PRO A 5 11.33 7.97 -7.90
C PRO A 5 11.02 8.59 -9.26
N SER A 6 11.30 7.88 -10.35
CA SER A 6 11.04 8.36 -11.71
C SER A 6 9.56 8.57 -11.98
N TYR A 7 8.70 7.66 -11.52
CA TYR A 7 7.26 7.80 -11.70
C TYR A 7 6.75 9.05 -10.98
N LEU A 8 7.16 9.23 -9.73
CA LEU A 8 6.72 10.36 -8.92
C LEU A 8 7.22 11.67 -9.49
N GLU A 9 8.47 11.73 -9.91
CA GLU A 9 9.07 12.91 -10.53
C GLU A 9 8.33 13.30 -11.81
N ASN A 10 8.07 12.33 -12.69
CA ASN A 10 7.34 12.57 -13.93
C ASN A 10 5.91 13.03 -13.67
N LEU A 11 5.26 12.49 -12.65
CA LEU A 11 3.92 12.90 -12.26
C LEU A 11 3.92 14.38 -11.84
N TYR A 12 4.87 14.78 -11.00
CA TYR A 12 4.99 16.15 -10.54
C TYR A 12 5.37 17.12 -11.65
N LEU A 13 6.20 16.69 -12.60
CA LEU A 13 6.55 17.51 -13.76
C LEU A 13 5.34 17.75 -14.67
N ARG A 14 4.49 16.75 -14.82
CA ARG A 14 3.32 16.82 -15.69
C ARG A 14 2.16 17.57 -15.04
N GLU A 15 1.91 17.29 -13.75
CA GLU A 15 0.70 17.73 -13.05
C GLU A 15 0.98 18.81 -11.98
N GLY A 16 2.25 19.10 -11.68
CA GLY A 16 2.62 20.04 -10.62
C GLY A 16 2.99 19.37 -9.31
N LYS A 17 3.67 20.12 -8.44
CA LYS A 17 4.14 19.60 -7.15
C LYS A 17 3.03 19.29 -6.15
N ASP A 18 1.88 19.91 -6.33
CA ASP A 18 0.72 19.71 -5.46
C ASP A 18 -0.26 18.70 -6.06
N ALA A 19 0.17 17.94 -7.05
CA ALA A 19 -0.67 16.94 -7.70
C ALA A 19 -1.17 15.90 -6.71
N ASP A 20 -2.46 15.62 -6.80
CA ASP A 20 -3.07 14.53 -6.05
C ASP A 20 -2.85 13.22 -6.82
N ILE A 21 -2.12 12.30 -6.23
CA ILE A 21 -1.82 11.02 -6.88
C ILE A 21 -3.09 10.21 -7.18
N PHE A 22 -4.14 10.39 -6.39
CA PHE A 22 -5.39 9.67 -6.59
C PHE A 22 -6.18 10.19 -7.80
N GLU A 23 -6.00 11.45 -8.14
CA GLU A 23 -6.64 12.03 -9.32
C GLU A 23 -5.84 11.82 -10.60
N THR A 24 -4.52 11.82 -10.50
CA THR A 24 -3.64 11.89 -11.67
C THR A 24 -2.80 10.64 -11.88
N GLY A 25 -2.63 9.82 -10.84
CA GLY A 25 -1.80 8.63 -10.91
C GLY A 25 -2.58 7.36 -11.22
N ASN A 26 -1.87 6.34 -11.64
CA ASN A 26 -2.40 4.99 -11.74
C ASN A 26 -2.24 4.32 -10.38
N ILE A 27 -3.34 4.10 -9.69
CA ILE A 27 -3.34 3.50 -8.35
C ILE A 27 -3.49 2.00 -8.49
N MET A 28 -2.58 1.26 -7.88
CA MET A 28 -2.56 -0.20 -7.92
C MET A 28 -2.89 -0.74 -6.54
N LEU A 29 -3.89 -1.59 -6.46
CA LEU A 29 -4.40 -2.16 -5.22
C LEU A 29 -4.57 -3.67 -5.35
N LEU A 30 -4.55 -4.36 -4.22
CA LEU A 30 -4.96 -5.76 -4.18
C LEU A 30 -6.45 -5.87 -4.50
N ASP A 31 -6.90 -7.04 -4.90
CA ASP A 31 -8.31 -7.26 -5.19
C ASP A 31 -9.17 -7.14 -3.91
N GLN A 32 -10.47 -7.00 -4.09
CA GLN A 32 -11.40 -6.69 -3.01
C GLN A 32 -11.57 -7.81 -1.98
N SER A 33 -11.14 -9.02 -2.29
CA SER A 33 -11.21 -10.14 -1.36
C SER A 33 -10.10 -10.12 -0.33
N ASN A 34 -9.07 -9.30 -0.52
CA ASN A 34 -7.91 -9.24 0.36
C ASN A 34 -8.16 -8.32 1.56
N MET A 35 -7.76 -8.75 2.76
CA MET A 35 -7.95 -7.95 3.97
C MET A 35 -7.19 -6.62 3.94
N THR A 36 -6.03 -6.59 3.30
CA THR A 36 -5.28 -5.35 3.12
C THR A 36 -6.08 -4.36 2.28
N ARG A 37 -6.77 -4.83 1.25
CA ARG A 37 -7.63 -3.99 0.43
C ARG A 37 -8.80 -3.43 1.23
N ILE A 38 -9.39 -4.20 2.12
CA ILE A 38 -10.46 -3.71 2.99
C ILE A 38 -9.98 -2.53 3.84
N HIS A 39 -8.78 -2.64 4.40
CA HIS A 39 -8.19 -1.56 5.18
C HIS A 39 -7.95 -0.30 4.34
N VAL A 40 -7.45 -0.46 3.13
CA VAL A 40 -7.22 0.66 2.20
C VAL A 40 -8.54 1.31 1.79
N ASP A 41 -9.55 0.51 1.51
CA ASP A 41 -10.88 1.03 1.13
C ASP A 41 -11.49 1.86 2.25
N LYS A 42 -11.31 1.45 3.50
CA LYS A 42 -11.76 2.24 4.66
C LYS A 42 -11.05 3.60 4.73
N TYR A 43 -9.75 3.60 4.47
CA TYR A 43 -8.98 4.84 4.41
C TYR A 43 -9.51 5.77 3.32
N LEU A 44 -9.71 5.25 2.12
CA LEU A 44 -10.22 6.03 1.00
C LEU A 44 -11.61 6.58 1.29
N GLU A 45 -12.47 5.78 1.89
CA GLU A 45 -13.81 6.19 2.25
C GLU A 45 -13.81 7.26 3.34
N GLU A 46 -13.00 7.09 4.37
CA GLU A 46 -12.88 8.04 5.49
C GLU A 46 -12.53 9.46 5.01
N TYR A 47 -11.64 9.56 4.03
CA TYR A 47 -11.20 10.84 3.51
C TYR A 47 -11.86 11.24 2.20
N SER A 48 -12.91 10.52 1.80
CA SER A 48 -13.67 10.76 0.57
C SER A 48 -12.78 10.79 -0.67
N ILE A 49 -11.80 9.90 -0.72
CA ILE A 49 -10.87 9.80 -1.84
C ILE A 49 -11.42 8.80 -2.85
N ILE A 50 -11.57 9.26 -4.10
CA ILE A 50 -12.02 8.42 -5.22
C ILE A 50 -10.89 8.40 -6.25
N PRO A 51 -10.09 7.31 -6.32
CA PRO A 51 -9.02 7.23 -7.32
C PRO A 51 -9.62 7.28 -8.72
N HIS A 52 -9.00 8.09 -9.59
CA HIS A 52 -9.45 8.20 -10.97
C HIS A 52 -9.21 6.90 -11.75
N GLN A 53 -8.10 6.23 -11.48
CA GLN A 53 -7.72 5.02 -12.17
C GLN A 53 -7.19 4.01 -11.16
N VAL A 54 -7.73 2.79 -11.18
CA VAL A 54 -7.33 1.72 -10.28
C VAL A 54 -7.02 0.48 -11.09
N LEU A 55 -5.85 -0.10 -10.85
CA LEU A 55 -5.47 -1.43 -11.34
C LEU A 55 -5.52 -2.40 -10.17
N GLU A 56 -6.34 -3.44 -10.28
CA GLU A 56 -6.42 -4.47 -9.26
C GLU A 56 -5.46 -5.61 -9.56
N VAL A 57 -4.73 -6.04 -8.55
CA VAL A 57 -3.71 -7.09 -8.65
C VAL A 57 -4.00 -8.17 -7.61
N THR A 58 -3.82 -9.42 -7.98
CA THR A 58 -4.27 -10.54 -7.14
C THR A 58 -3.33 -10.88 -5.99
N THR A 59 -2.04 -10.59 -6.10
CA THR A 59 -1.06 -10.92 -5.06
C THR A 59 -0.20 -9.73 -4.69
N MET A 60 0.27 -9.71 -3.45
CA MET A 60 1.18 -8.66 -2.96
C MET A 60 2.51 -8.69 -3.72
N ASP A 61 3.04 -9.87 -4.02
CA ASP A 61 4.31 -10.00 -4.74
C ASP A 61 4.24 -9.37 -6.12
N LEU A 62 3.15 -9.61 -6.84
CA LEU A 62 2.93 -9.03 -8.16
C LEU A 62 2.73 -7.52 -8.07
N LEU A 63 2.02 -7.06 -7.06
CA LEU A 63 1.80 -5.64 -6.80
C LEU A 63 3.13 -4.91 -6.58
N ILE A 64 4.01 -5.49 -5.78
CA ILE A 64 5.34 -4.94 -5.51
C ILE A 64 6.18 -4.90 -6.79
N GLU A 65 6.17 -5.96 -7.58
CA GLU A 65 6.91 -6.01 -8.85
C GLU A 65 6.41 -4.94 -9.82
N PHE A 66 5.10 -4.72 -9.91
CA PHE A 66 4.54 -3.67 -10.75
C PHE A 66 4.98 -2.27 -10.27
N ALA A 67 5.04 -2.07 -8.96
CA ALA A 67 5.55 -0.82 -8.41
C ALA A 67 7.01 -0.60 -8.80
N LYS A 68 7.84 -1.64 -8.72
CA LYS A 68 9.27 -1.56 -9.01
C LYS A 68 9.56 -1.24 -10.47
N ILE A 69 8.70 -1.62 -11.39
CA ILE A 69 8.87 -1.29 -12.82
C ILE A 69 8.21 0.03 -13.21
N GLY A 70 7.61 0.73 -12.25
CA GLY A 70 7.07 2.07 -12.49
C GLY A 70 5.72 2.09 -13.19
N LEU A 71 4.88 1.06 -13.02
CA LEU A 71 3.55 1.05 -13.62
C LEU A 71 2.58 2.02 -12.96
N GLY A 72 2.82 2.38 -11.70
CA GLY A 72 1.94 3.26 -10.97
C GLY A 72 2.32 3.36 -9.51
N VAL A 73 1.36 3.76 -8.70
CA VAL A 73 1.50 3.89 -7.25
C VAL A 73 0.78 2.72 -6.59
N ALA A 74 1.52 1.92 -5.84
CA ALA A 74 1.00 0.71 -5.21
C ALA A 74 0.80 0.90 -3.71
N CYS A 75 -0.30 0.40 -3.19
CA CYS A 75 -0.50 0.31 -1.74
C CYS A 75 -0.03 -1.06 -1.28
N VAL A 76 1.06 -1.08 -0.51
CA VAL A 76 1.73 -2.30 -0.09
C VAL A 76 1.94 -2.31 1.42
N ILE A 77 2.29 -3.47 1.95
CA ILE A 77 2.72 -3.59 3.35
C ILE A 77 4.16 -3.11 3.43
N ARG A 78 4.40 -2.10 4.27
CA ARG A 78 5.70 -1.43 4.38
C ARG A 78 6.85 -2.40 4.64
N GLU A 79 6.65 -3.34 5.52
CA GLU A 79 7.67 -4.31 5.91
C GLU A 79 8.17 -5.17 4.75
N LEU A 80 7.31 -5.40 3.76
CA LEU A 80 7.65 -6.21 2.59
C LEU A 80 8.48 -5.45 1.55
N VAL A 81 8.53 -4.12 1.65
CA VAL A 81 9.30 -3.27 0.73
C VAL A 81 10.38 -2.46 1.44
N GLN A 82 10.70 -2.81 2.68
CA GLN A 82 11.67 -2.04 3.46
C GLN A 82 13.03 -1.95 2.77
N LYS A 83 13.48 -3.05 2.16
CA LYS A 83 14.74 -3.07 1.42
C LYS A 83 14.72 -2.07 0.25
N GLU A 84 13.63 -2.04 -0.50
CA GLU A 84 13.45 -1.15 -1.64
C GLU A 84 13.36 0.31 -1.21
N LEU A 85 12.74 0.57 -0.05
CA LEU A 85 12.70 1.92 0.52
C LEU A 85 14.09 2.36 0.98
N ASP A 86 14.84 1.46 1.61
CA ASP A 86 16.19 1.77 2.12
C ASP A 86 17.17 2.04 0.99
N ASN A 87 17.08 1.31 -0.11
CA ASN A 87 18.03 1.47 -1.23
C ASN A 87 17.55 2.47 -2.30
N GLY A 88 16.37 3.05 -2.14
CA GLY A 88 15.84 4.05 -3.06
C GLY A 88 15.19 3.51 -4.33
N THR A 89 15.02 2.19 -4.47
CA THR A 89 14.30 1.61 -5.60
C THR A 89 12.84 2.06 -5.60
N LEU A 90 12.24 2.11 -4.42
CA LEU A 90 10.91 2.65 -4.20
C LEU A 90 10.98 3.81 -3.21
N VAL A 91 10.04 4.73 -3.34
CA VAL A 91 9.86 5.83 -2.40
C VAL A 91 8.43 5.84 -1.90
N GLU A 92 8.26 6.24 -0.65
CA GLU A 92 6.94 6.43 -0.07
C GLU A 92 6.34 7.73 -0.61
N VAL A 93 5.10 7.66 -1.07
CA VAL A 93 4.42 8.83 -1.61
C VAL A 93 3.88 9.67 -0.46
N PRO A 94 4.20 10.98 -0.41
CA PRO A 94 3.61 11.87 0.58
C PRO A 94 2.10 11.96 0.41
N LEU A 95 1.37 11.74 1.49
CA LEU A 95 -0.09 11.82 1.50
C LEU A 95 -0.55 12.98 2.36
N LYS A 96 -1.60 13.66 1.92
CA LYS A 96 -2.24 14.71 2.70
C LYS A 96 -2.75 14.19 4.03
N ASN A 97 -3.35 12.99 4.00
CA ASN A 97 -3.81 12.28 5.19
C ASN A 97 -3.06 10.96 5.26
N ALA A 98 -2.28 10.76 6.31
CA ALA A 98 -1.50 9.54 6.47
C ALA A 98 -2.41 8.34 6.74
N ILE A 99 -2.03 7.19 6.20
CA ILE A 99 -2.69 5.92 6.54
C ILE A 99 -2.20 5.51 7.92
N HIS A 100 -3.15 5.28 8.83
CA HIS A 100 -2.80 4.80 10.16
C HIS A 100 -2.27 3.38 10.08
N ARG A 101 -1.25 3.12 10.89
CA ARG A 101 -0.70 1.78 11.01
C ARG A 101 -1.79 0.83 11.47
N ARG A 102 -1.97 -0.25 10.69
CA ARG A 102 -2.98 -1.25 11.01
C ARG A 102 -2.50 -2.11 12.17
N THR A 103 -3.33 -2.20 13.20
CA THR A 103 -3.15 -3.18 14.25
C THR A 103 -4.00 -4.37 13.91
N ILE A 104 -3.38 -5.54 13.71
CA ILE A 104 -4.12 -6.77 13.47
C ILE A 104 -4.41 -7.37 14.84
N GLY A 105 -5.67 -7.23 15.26
CA GLY A 105 -6.14 -7.84 16.49
C GLY A 105 -6.88 -9.12 16.17
N PHE A 106 -6.47 -10.20 16.81
CA PHE A 106 -7.21 -11.45 16.76
C PHE A 106 -7.80 -11.70 18.13
N ALA A 107 -9.14 -11.81 18.19
CA ALA A 107 -9.79 -12.27 19.40
C ALA A 107 -9.55 -13.77 19.50
N TYR A 108 -8.63 -14.16 20.34
CA TYR A 108 -8.40 -15.58 20.60
C TYR A 108 -8.56 -15.84 22.07
N HIS A 109 -9.19 -16.97 22.35
CA HIS A 109 -9.23 -17.47 23.71
C HIS A 109 -8.01 -18.33 23.87
N SER A 110 -7.23 -17.95 24.80
CA SER A 110 -6.05 -18.63 25.33
C SER A 110 -5.77 -20.04 24.86
N ASN A 111 -4.60 -20.47 25.04
CA ASN A 111 -4.18 -21.85 25.03
C ASN A 111 -3.71 -22.37 23.68
N ASN A 112 -4.46 -23.26 23.08
CA ASN A 112 -3.97 -24.07 21.97
C ASN A 112 -3.70 -23.30 20.69
N GLN A 113 -4.32 -22.15 20.54
CA GLN A 113 -4.18 -21.33 19.35
C GLN A 113 -3.13 -20.24 19.54
N ALA A 114 -2.74 -20.00 20.77
CA ALA A 114 -1.86 -18.87 21.08
C ALA A 114 -0.52 -18.96 20.36
N MET A 115 0.01 -20.16 20.23
CA MET A 115 1.31 -20.35 19.60
C MET A 115 1.27 -20.15 18.10
N ALA A 116 0.28 -20.72 17.43
CA ALA A 116 0.09 -20.52 15.99
C ALA A 116 -0.23 -19.06 15.68
N LEU A 117 -1.05 -18.45 16.50
CA LEU A 117 -1.41 -17.04 16.34
C LEU A 117 -0.22 -16.12 16.58
N LYS A 118 0.59 -16.43 17.58
CA LYS A 118 1.81 -15.67 17.85
C LYS A 118 2.77 -15.76 16.68
N THR A 119 2.98 -16.94 16.11
CA THR A 119 3.83 -17.12 14.93
C THR A 119 3.30 -16.34 13.74
N PHE A 120 1.99 -16.35 13.54
CA PHE A 120 1.35 -15.59 12.48
C PHE A 120 1.55 -14.08 12.67
N LEU A 121 1.39 -13.59 13.90
CA LEU A 121 1.60 -12.18 14.20
C LEU A 121 3.06 -11.76 14.02
N GLU A 122 4.00 -12.61 14.39
CA GLU A 122 5.43 -12.36 14.16
C GLU A 122 5.75 -12.27 12.67
N PHE A 123 5.10 -13.06 11.86
CA PHE A 123 5.26 -13.00 10.41
C PHE A 123 4.71 -11.70 9.82
N LEU A 124 3.62 -11.17 10.37
CA LEU A 124 2.99 -9.95 9.88
C LEU A 124 3.67 -8.66 10.38
N TYR A 125 4.30 -8.74 11.51
CA TYR A 125 5.02 -7.63 12.11
C TYR A 125 6.53 -7.80 11.97
#